data_1e8e3933ea394dcc6005e4991e90d24f
#
_entry.id   1e8e3933ea394dcc6005e4991e90d24f
#
_cell.length_a   1.000
_cell.length_b   1.000
_cell.length_c   1.000
_cell.angle_alpha   90.00
_cell.angle_beta   90.00
_cell.angle_gamma   90.00
#
_symmetry.space_group_name_H-M   'P 1'
#
loop_
_entity.id
_entity.type
_entity.pdbx_description
1 polymer ?
#
loop_
_entity_poly.entity_id
_entity_poly.type
_entity_poly.pdbx_seq_one_letter_code
_entity_poly.pdbx_strand_id
1 'polypeptide(L)'
;MMNVQLKKQLAELALAGTGHHCHQEAAPIADWLAQEECMAECVMLIRLSSLMNQGDYQSALLLETSHHSADVEPWFALCEWRLGMHDELGLRLARLEASGQPSLCQFAAGLREQMAS
;
A
#
# COMPACT_ATOMS: atom_id res chain seq x y z
N MET A 1 9.15 8.08 -25.85
CA MET A 1 8.23 8.06 -24.71
C MET A 1 7.60 6.68 -24.58
N MET A 2 7.54 6.11 -23.39
CA MET A 2 6.98 4.80 -23.15
C MET A 2 5.46 4.88 -23.10
N ASN A 3 4.76 3.88 -23.67
CA ASN A 3 3.31 3.87 -23.63
C ASN A 3 2.78 3.40 -22.26
N VAL A 4 1.49 3.63 -22.01
CA VAL A 4 0.87 3.32 -20.71
C VAL A 4 0.94 1.82 -20.39
N GLN A 5 0.76 0.95 -21.40
CA GLN A 5 0.79 -0.49 -21.19
C GLN A 5 2.17 -0.97 -20.71
N LEU A 6 3.24 -0.44 -21.28
CA LEU A 6 4.59 -0.82 -20.89
C LEU A 6 4.90 -0.35 -19.46
N LYS A 7 4.47 0.88 -19.10
CA LYS A 7 4.62 1.38 -17.73
C LYS A 7 3.89 0.50 -16.73
N LYS A 8 2.68 0.06 -17.07
CA LYS A 8 1.89 -0.83 -16.23
C LYS A 8 2.59 -2.17 -16.04
N GLN A 9 3.15 -2.73 -17.10
CA GLN A 9 3.90 -3.98 -17.02
C GLN A 9 5.13 -3.85 -16.14
N LEU A 10 5.83 -2.73 -16.21
CA LEU A 10 6.99 -2.47 -15.35
C LEU A 10 6.58 -2.35 -13.88
N ALA A 11 5.44 -1.69 -13.62
CA ALA A 11 4.93 -1.57 -12.25
C ALA A 11 4.57 -2.96 -11.69
N GLU A 12 3.92 -3.79 -12.48
CA GLU A 12 3.57 -5.16 -12.08
C GLU A 12 4.83 -5.99 -11.80
N LEU A 13 5.86 -5.85 -12.63
CA LEU A 13 7.13 -6.53 -12.42
C LEU A 13 7.80 -6.08 -11.13
N ALA A 14 7.79 -4.79 -10.84
CA ALA A 14 8.36 -4.25 -9.60
C ALA A 14 7.62 -4.76 -8.38
N LEU A 15 6.27 -4.84 -8.43
CA LEU A 15 5.48 -5.39 -7.33
C LEU A 15 5.78 -6.88 -7.13
N ALA A 16 5.91 -7.65 -8.21
CA ALA A 16 6.30 -9.04 -8.12
C ALA A 16 7.70 -9.19 -7.51
N GLY A 17 8.62 -8.30 -7.89
CA GLY A 17 9.97 -8.27 -7.32
C GLY A 17 9.95 -8.03 -5.81
N THR A 18 9.15 -7.08 -5.33
CA THR A 18 9.04 -6.83 -3.89
C THR A 18 8.41 -8.02 -3.18
N GLY A 19 7.43 -8.68 -3.81
CA GLY A 19 6.81 -9.88 -3.26
C GLY A 19 7.78 -11.04 -3.08
N HIS A 20 8.85 -11.06 -3.87
CA HIS A 20 9.94 -12.04 -3.79
C HIS A 20 11.17 -11.48 -3.07
N HIS A 21 11.01 -10.39 -2.33
CA HIS A 21 12.09 -9.72 -1.59
C HIS A 21 13.22 -9.17 -2.47
N CYS A 22 12.87 -8.74 -3.70
CA CYS A 22 13.83 -8.12 -4.63
C CYS A 22 13.75 -6.60 -4.54
N HIS A 23 13.87 -6.05 -3.33
CA HIS A 23 13.67 -4.63 -3.04
C HIS A 23 14.64 -3.72 -3.78
N GLN A 24 15.90 -4.17 -3.91
CA GLN A 24 16.95 -3.36 -4.53
C GLN A 24 16.69 -3.17 -6.03
N GLU A 25 16.14 -4.19 -6.68
CA GLU A 25 15.79 -4.11 -8.09
C GLU A 25 14.50 -3.31 -8.32
N ALA A 26 13.56 -3.36 -7.37
CA ALA A 26 12.29 -2.64 -7.49
C ALA A 26 12.43 -1.14 -7.29
N ALA A 27 13.34 -0.70 -6.40
CA ALA A 27 13.48 0.72 -6.05
C ALA A 27 13.82 1.62 -7.25
N PRO A 28 14.78 1.27 -8.13
CA PRO A 28 15.06 2.09 -9.31
C PRO A 28 13.86 2.22 -10.26
N ILE A 29 13.08 1.15 -10.41
CA ILE A 29 11.88 1.19 -11.25
C ILE A 29 10.85 2.14 -10.64
N ALA A 30 10.65 2.08 -9.31
CA ALA A 30 9.72 2.97 -8.62
C ALA A 30 10.14 4.44 -8.75
N ASP A 31 11.43 4.74 -8.60
CA ASP A 31 11.95 6.11 -8.72
C ASP A 31 11.73 6.66 -10.13
N TRP A 32 11.94 5.82 -11.13
CA TRP A 32 11.71 6.22 -12.52
C TRP A 32 10.22 6.47 -12.79
N LEU A 33 9.33 5.59 -12.30
CA LEU A 33 7.89 5.74 -12.47
C LEU A 33 7.34 6.95 -11.72
N ALA A 34 8.00 7.38 -10.64
CA ALA A 34 7.56 8.52 -9.84
C ALA A 34 7.57 9.84 -10.65
N GLN A 35 8.26 9.88 -11.78
CA GLN A 35 8.27 11.04 -12.66
C GLN A 35 6.98 11.17 -13.47
N GLU A 36 6.13 10.14 -13.46
CA GLU A 36 4.88 10.10 -14.21
C GLU A 36 3.70 10.19 -13.24
N GLU A 37 2.95 11.29 -13.28
CA GLU A 37 1.83 11.52 -12.36
C GLU A 37 0.79 10.40 -12.41
N CYS A 38 0.51 9.87 -13.60
CA CYS A 38 -0.50 8.82 -13.76
C CYS A 38 -0.09 7.49 -13.11
N MET A 39 1.17 7.36 -12.69
CA MET A 39 1.69 6.15 -12.05
C MET A 39 1.93 6.34 -10.55
N ALA A 40 1.51 7.48 -9.97
CA ALA A 40 1.79 7.80 -8.57
C ALA A 40 1.29 6.73 -7.60
N GLU A 41 0.09 6.19 -7.85
CA GLU A 41 -0.48 5.13 -7.00
C GLU A 41 0.35 3.84 -7.10
N CYS A 42 0.76 3.47 -8.30
CA CYS A 42 1.60 2.28 -8.51
C CYS A 42 2.94 2.45 -7.79
N VAL A 43 3.55 3.62 -7.87
CA VAL A 43 4.80 3.91 -7.17
C VAL A 43 4.62 3.77 -5.67
N MET A 44 3.53 4.30 -5.12
CA MET A 44 3.23 4.17 -3.70
C MET A 44 3.11 2.72 -3.29
N LEU A 45 2.38 1.90 -4.05
CA LEU A 45 2.21 0.48 -3.75
C LEU A 45 3.54 -0.28 -3.80
N ILE A 46 4.40 0.02 -4.77
CA ILE A 46 5.71 -0.60 -4.87
C ILE A 46 6.56 -0.29 -3.64
N ARG A 47 6.63 0.99 -3.25
CA ARG A 47 7.42 1.41 -2.09
C ARG A 47 6.86 0.83 -0.79
N LEU A 48 5.53 0.87 -0.65
CA LEU A 48 4.84 0.36 0.51
C LEU A 48 5.07 -1.15 0.67
N SER A 49 4.88 -1.90 -0.42
CA SER A 49 5.10 -3.34 -0.42
C SER A 49 6.55 -3.69 -0.07
N SER A 50 7.50 -2.94 -0.62
CA SER A 50 8.92 -3.16 -0.34
C SER A 50 9.24 -2.97 1.15
N LEU A 51 8.77 -1.87 1.74
CA LEU A 51 9.01 -1.58 3.15
C LEU A 51 8.34 -2.61 4.06
N MET A 52 7.12 -3.01 3.73
CA MET A 52 6.40 -4.02 4.51
C MET A 52 7.09 -5.38 4.47
N ASN A 53 7.61 -5.77 3.30
CA ASN A 53 8.35 -7.02 3.17
C ASN A 53 9.67 -7.01 3.94
N GLN A 54 10.23 -5.83 4.19
CA GLN A 54 11.41 -5.66 5.03
C GLN A 54 11.06 -5.60 6.52
N GLY A 55 9.78 -5.52 6.85
CA GLY A 55 9.31 -5.36 8.22
C GLY A 55 9.38 -3.92 8.72
N ASP A 56 9.63 -2.95 7.85
CA ASP A 56 9.77 -1.54 8.22
C ASP A 56 8.41 -0.83 8.10
N TYR A 57 7.50 -1.20 8.99
CA TYR A 57 6.13 -0.67 8.97
C TYR A 57 6.07 0.83 9.31
N GLN A 58 6.99 1.32 10.12
CA GLN A 58 7.02 2.75 10.43
C GLN A 58 7.34 3.59 9.21
N SER A 59 8.34 3.22 8.44
CA SER A 59 8.68 3.92 7.22
C SER A 59 7.57 3.82 6.19
N ALA A 60 6.88 2.67 6.14
CA ALA A 60 5.73 2.49 5.26
C ALA A 60 4.62 3.50 5.58
N LEU A 61 4.32 3.73 6.86
CA LEU A 61 3.31 4.71 7.25
C LEU A 61 3.69 6.14 6.86
N LEU A 62 4.99 6.45 6.80
CA LEU A 62 5.44 7.78 6.40
C LEU A 62 5.16 8.08 4.92
N LEU A 63 4.81 7.07 4.13
CA LEU A 63 4.42 7.27 2.73
C LEU A 63 3.00 7.81 2.60
N GLU A 64 2.20 7.77 3.66
CA GLU A 64 0.81 8.25 3.62
C GLU A 64 0.76 9.74 3.30
N THR A 65 -0.07 10.10 2.32
CA THR A 65 -0.29 11.49 1.92
C THR A 65 -1.78 11.81 2.01
N SER A 66 -2.13 13.10 1.99
CA SER A 66 -3.53 13.53 2.04
C SER A 66 -4.28 13.23 0.74
N HIS A 67 -3.58 12.85 -0.32
CA HIS A 67 -4.17 12.65 -1.65
C HIS A 67 -4.02 11.22 -2.17
N HIS A 68 -3.80 10.26 -1.28
CA HIS A 68 -3.71 8.86 -1.72
C HIS A 68 -5.09 8.28 -2.02
N SER A 69 -5.11 7.26 -2.89
CA SER A 69 -6.35 6.53 -3.21
C SER A 69 -6.85 5.74 -2.00
N ALA A 70 -8.18 5.60 -1.90
CA ALA A 70 -8.79 4.74 -0.87
C ALA A 70 -8.32 3.29 -0.97
N ASP A 71 -7.90 2.86 -2.15
CA ASP A 71 -7.44 1.48 -2.38
C ASP A 71 -6.14 1.15 -1.66
N VAL A 72 -5.35 2.14 -1.25
CA VAL A 72 -4.12 1.91 -0.49
C VAL A 72 -4.33 1.92 1.03
N GLU A 73 -5.50 2.34 1.49
CA GLU A 73 -5.81 2.38 2.93
C GLU A 73 -5.61 1.03 3.64
N PRO A 74 -6.02 -0.12 3.05
CA PRO A 74 -5.79 -1.41 3.70
C PRO A 74 -4.32 -1.69 4.03
N TRP A 75 -3.40 -1.22 3.21
CA TRP A 75 -1.97 -1.40 3.45
C TRP A 75 -1.51 -0.65 4.69
N PHE A 76 -1.98 0.59 4.85
CA PHE A 76 -1.66 1.39 6.04
C PHE A 76 -2.31 0.78 7.30
N ALA A 77 -3.51 0.23 7.17
CA ALA A 77 -4.17 -0.46 8.27
C ALA A 77 -3.33 -1.65 8.77
N LEU A 78 -2.79 -2.44 7.84
CA LEU A 78 -1.93 -3.55 8.20
C LEU A 78 -0.66 -3.08 8.91
N CYS A 79 -0.07 -1.98 8.47
CA CYS A 79 1.10 -1.40 9.13
C CYS A 79 0.78 -0.97 10.56
N GLU A 80 -0.36 -0.30 10.75
CA GLU A 80 -0.80 0.12 12.09
C GLU A 80 -1.04 -1.08 13.00
N TRP A 81 -1.64 -2.13 12.46
CA TRP A 81 -1.87 -3.36 13.22
C TRP A 81 -0.54 -3.99 13.68
N ARG A 82 0.41 -4.10 12.77
CA ARG A 82 1.73 -4.68 13.08
C ARG A 82 2.50 -3.86 14.11
N LEU A 83 2.30 -2.53 14.12
CA LEU A 83 2.96 -1.65 15.08
C LEU A 83 2.22 -1.49 16.40
N GLY A 84 1.02 -2.09 16.53
CA GLY A 84 0.22 -1.98 17.74
C GLY A 84 -0.45 -0.63 17.92
N MET A 85 -0.64 0.12 16.83
CA MET A 85 -1.27 1.46 16.84
C MET A 85 -2.79 1.31 16.80
N HIS A 86 -3.37 0.80 17.89
CA HIS A 86 -4.78 0.40 17.92
C HIS A 86 -5.76 1.54 17.74
N ASP A 87 -5.46 2.72 18.30
CA ASP A 87 -6.36 3.86 18.20
C ASP A 87 -6.45 4.37 16.76
N GLU A 88 -5.29 4.55 16.11
CA GLU A 88 -5.21 4.98 14.72
C GLU A 88 -5.83 3.95 13.80
N LEU A 89 -5.58 2.68 14.07
CA LEU A 89 -6.15 1.58 13.30
C LEU A 89 -7.68 1.58 13.40
N GLY A 90 -8.22 1.76 14.60
CA GLY A 90 -9.66 1.82 14.81
C GLY A 90 -10.32 2.92 14.00
N LEU A 91 -9.71 4.11 13.96
CA LEU A 91 -10.20 5.23 13.17
C LEU A 91 -10.16 4.93 11.68
N ARG A 92 -9.07 4.31 11.21
CA ARG A 92 -8.94 3.96 9.80
C ARG A 92 -9.96 2.90 9.39
N LEU A 93 -10.17 1.88 10.21
CA LEU A 93 -11.17 0.85 9.93
C LEU A 93 -12.58 1.42 9.89
N ALA A 94 -12.90 2.38 10.78
CA ALA A 94 -14.20 3.04 10.77
C ALA A 94 -14.43 3.80 9.45
N ARG A 95 -13.38 4.46 8.93
CA ARG A 95 -13.48 5.16 7.64
C ARG A 95 -13.71 4.17 6.50
N LEU A 96 -13.03 3.02 6.54
CA LEU A 96 -13.20 1.99 5.51
C LEU A 96 -14.62 1.41 5.55
N GLU A 97 -15.16 1.18 6.74
CA GLU A 97 -16.51 0.68 6.91
C GLU A 97 -17.55 1.67 6.40
N ALA A 98 -17.27 2.97 6.52
CA ALA A 98 -18.16 4.03 6.07
C ALA A 98 -18.00 4.37 4.59
N SER A 99 -17.04 3.78 3.90
CA SER A 99 -16.70 4.14 2.52
C SER A 99 -17.79 3.77 1.50
N GLY A 100 -18.62 2.79 1.81
CA GLY A 100 -19.61 2.28 0.87
C GLY A 100 -19.04 1.36 -0.20
N GLN A 101 -17.73 1.07 -0.16
CA GLN A 101 -17.08 0.16 -1.12
C GLN A 101 -17.01 -1.24 -0.52
N PRO A 102 -17.65 -2.25 -1.15
CA PRO A 102 -17.75 -3.59 -0.57
C PRO A 102 -16.39 -4.22 -0.23
N SER A 103 -15.39 -4.04 -1.08
CA SER A 103 -14.07 -4.63 -0.84
C SER A 103 -13.40 -4.05 0.40
N LEU A 104 -13.53 -2.74 0.61
CA LEU A 104 -12.96 -2.07 1.78
C LEU A 104 -13.72 -2.45 3.06
N CYS A 105 -15.05 -2.54 2.97
CA CYS A 105 -15.87 -2.97 4.10
C CYS A 105 -15.53 -4.41 4.51
N GLN A 106 -15.34 -5.31 3.54
CA GLN A 106 -14.97 -6.70 3.81
C GLN A 106 -13.58 -6.80 4.45
N PHE A 107 -12.64 -6.01 3.96
CA PHE A 107 -11.31 -5.97 4.55
C PHE A 107 -11.37 -5.53 6.01
N ALA A 108 -12.09 -4.45 6.28
CA ALA A 108 -12.22 -3.92 7.65
C ALA A 108 -12.86 -4.94 8.58
N ALA A 109 -13.93 -5.59 8.14
CA ALA A 109 -14.61 -6.62 8.92
C ALA A 109 -13.68 -7.80 9.23
N GLY A 110 -12.94 -8.27 8.22
CA GLY A 110 -12.00 -9.37 8.39
C GLY A 110 -10.88 -9.05 9.37
N LEU A 111 -10.34 -7.82 9.29
CA LEU A 111 -9.28 -7.42 10.20
C LEU A 111 -9.79 -7.26 11.64
N ARG A 112 -11.00 -6.72 11.82
CA ARG A 112 -11.61 -6.65 13.16
C ARG A 112 -11.81 -8.02 13.78
N GLU A 113 -12.20 -9.01 12.98
CA GLU A 113 -12.32 -10.39 13.48
C GLU A 113 -10.98 -10.92 13.97
N GLN A 114 -9.91 -10.69 13.24
CA GLN A 114 -8.58 -11.13 13.64
C GLN A 114 -8.10 -10.42 14.90
N MET A 115 -8.41 -9.13 15.04
CA MET A 115 -8.05 -8.36 16.23
C MET A 115 -8.80 -8.86 17.48
N ALA A 116 -10.02 -9.38 17.31
CA ALA A 116 -10.84 -9.89 18.40
C ALA A 116 -10.44 -11.30 18.83
N SER A 117 -9.67 -12.01 18.00
CA SER A 117 -9.20 -13.38 18.31
C SER A 117 -8.01 -13.40 19.30
#